data_dabd0a31854eceeff381ebb792366c46
#
_entry.id   dabd0a31854eceeff381ebb792366c46
#
_cell.length_a   1.000
_cell.length_b   1.000
_cell.length_c   1.000
_cell.angle_alpha   90.00
_cell.angle_beta   90.00
_cell.angle_gamma   90.00
#
_symmetry.space_group_name_H-M   'P 1'
#
loop_
_entity.id
_entity.type
_entity.pdbx_description
1 polymer ?
#
loop_
_entity_poly.entity_id
_entity_poly.type
_entity_poly.pdbx_seq_one_letter_code
_entity_poly.pdbx_strand_id
1 'polypeptide(L)'
;MPELPEVETIRRGLALKMTGRTIVRAELRRPDLRRPFPPHLDRRLSGARIGALGRRGKYLLIELDDDGTLLLHLGMSGRIVASGDNVADAKHDHVVLALDDGTVVRFNDPRRFGLMDYMRRGEEKLHPLLAGMGPEPLEPGFDGKYLAAALAGKFTPIKAALLDQRIVAGLGNIYVCEALYRAGVSPRRLAGTIAAVRAARLVEAIKSVLGEAIEAGGSSLRDYVQADGELGYFQHRWAVYGREGKPCPGCTCAEGVRRIVQSARSTFFCAKRQR
;
A
#
# COMPACT_ATOMS: atom_id res chain seq x y z
N MET A 1 1.87 -8.40 -1.87
CA MET A 1 0.72 -7.49 -1.61
C MET A 1 1.25 -6.08 -1.73
N PRO A 2 0.71 -5.26 -2.60
CA PRO A 2 1.08 -3.85 -2.66
C PRO A 2 0.88 -3.16 -1.30
N GLU A 3 1.91 -2.43 -0.86
CA GLU A 3 1.90 -1.60 0.35
C GLU A 3 1.79 -0.13 -0.08
N LEU A 4 1.95 0.82 0.85
CA LEU A 4 1.79 2.25 0.56
C LEU A 4 2.61 2.75 -0.64
N PRO A 5 3.92 2.44 -0.78
CA PRO A 5 4.71 2.94 -1.91
C PRO A 5 4.20 2.46 -3.27
N GLU A 6 3.80 1.18 -3.36
CA GLU A 6 3.27 0.61 -4.60
C GLU A 6 1.94 1.29 -4.99
N VAL A 7 1.04 1.51 -4.01
CA VAL A 7 -0.23 2.19 -4.27
C VAL A 7 -0.02 3.66 -4.65
N GLU A 8 0.93 4.35 -4.02
CA GLU A 8 1.27 5.74 -4.35
C GLU A 8 1.86 5.86 -5.76
N THR A 9 2.73 4.94 -6.15
CA THR A 9 3.30 4.92 -7.51
C THR A 9 2.22 4.68 -8.55
N ILE A 10 1.31 3.72 -8.33
CA ILE A 10 0.15 3.49 -9.20
C ILE A 10 -0.73 4.73 -9.26
N ARG A 11 -1.06 5.35 -8.12
CA ARG A 11 -1.85 6.58 -8.07
C ARG A 11 -1.25 7.68 -8.96
N ARG A 12 0.07 7.91 -8.83
CA ARG A 12 0.77 8.92 -9.64
C ARG A 12 0.68 8.63 -11.14
N GLY A 13 0.97 7.39 -11.53
CA GLY A 13 0.90 6.98 -12.93
C GLY A 13 -0.52 7.06 -13.51
N LEU A 14 -1.53 6.62 -12.76
CA LEU A 14 -2.93 6.72 -13.18
C LEU A 14 -3.43 8.16 -13.23
N ALA A 15 -3.01 9.02 -12.30
CA ALA A 15 -3.41 10.42 -12.29
C ALA A 15 -3.02 11.15 -13.60
N LEU A 16 -1.86 10.85 -14.16
CA LEU A 16 -1.41 11.42 -15.45
C LEU A 16 -2.30 11.03 -16.64
N LYS A 17 -2.93 9.85 -16.56
CA LYS A 17 -3.73 9.28 -17.65
C LYS A 17 -5.24 9.47 -17.46
N MET A 18 -5.72 9.56 -16.23
CA MET A 18 -7.14 9.50 -15.92
C MET A 18 -7.74 10.85 -15.51
N THR A 19 -6.96 11.75 -14.88
CA THR A 19 -7.49 13.02 -14.38
C THR A 19 -8.11 13.86 -15.49
N GLY A 20 -9.35 14.31 -15.30
CA GLY A 20 -10.10 15.11 -16.24
C GLY A 20 -10.74 14.33 -17.40
N ARG A 21 -10.50 13.01 -17.49
CA ARG A 21 -11.09 12.13 -18.51
C ARG A 21 -12.49 11.69 -18.11
N THR A 22 -13.28 11.33 -19.12
CA THR A 22 -14.61 10.74 -18.92
C THR A 22 -14.54 9.22 -19.13
N ILE A 23 -15.12 8.45 -18.26
CA ILE A 23 -15.30 7.00 -18.42
C ILE A 23 -16.44 6.78 -19.39
N VAL A 24 -16.16 6.52 -20.67
CA VAL A 24 -17.20 6.30 -21.68
C VAL A 24 -17.88 4.95 -21.53
N ARG A 25 -17.19 3.95 -20.95
CA ARG A 25 -17.71 2.62 -20.67
C ARG A 25 -17.02 1.99 -19.46
N ALA A 26 -17.79 1.44 -18.55
CA ALA A 26 -17.33 0.63 -17.42
C ALA A 26 -17.88 -0.79 -17.53
N GLU A 27 -17.02 -1.79 -17.53
CA GLU A 27 -17.37 -3.20 -17.53
C GLU A 27 -16.97 -3.85 -16.21
N LEU A 28 -17.95 -4.36 -15.50
CA LEU A 28 -17.73 -5.24 -14.34
C LEU A 28 -17.97 -6.68 -14.81
N ARG A 29 -16.91 -7.41 -15.10
CA ARG A 29 -16.99 -8.77 -15.67
C ARG A 29 -17.37 -9.85 -14.67
N ARG A 30 -17.59 -9.44 -13.43
CA ARG A 30 -17.99 -10.26 -12.29
C ARG A 30 -18.87 -9.43 -11.36
N PRO A 31 -19.70 -10.08 -10.51
CA PRO A 31 -20.47 -9.38 -9.49
C PRO A 31 -19.65 -9.00 -8.26
N ASP A 32 -18.47 -9.59 -8.08
CA ASP A 32 -17.65 -9.48 -6.87
C ASP A 32 -16.14 -9.59 -7.16
N LEU A 33 -15.36 -9.14 -6.18
CA LEU A 33 -13.99 -9.58 -5.90
C LEU A 33 -13.95 -10.15 -4.47
N ARG A 34 -13.19 -9.56 -3.55
CA ARG A 34 -13.22 -9.90 -2.13
C ARG A 34 -14.58 -9.63 -1.48
N ARG A 35 -15.32 -8.68 -2.02
CA ARG A 35 -16.69 -8.29 -1.64
C ARG A 35 -17.52 -8.06 -2.90
N PRO A 36 -18.84 -8.17 -2.82
CA PRO A 36 -19.72 -7.72 -3.91
C PRO A 36 -19.42 -6.27 -4.27
N PHE A 37 -19.49 -5.94 -5.54
CA PHE A 37 -19.46 -4.56 -5.98
C PHE A 37 -20.73 -3.83 -5.54
N PRO A 38 -20.68 -2.50 -5.31
CA PRO A 38 -21.87 -1.69 -5.10
C PRO A 38 -22.90 -1.90 -6.22
N PRO A 39 -24.20 -1.92 -5.90
CA PRO A 39 -25.25 -2.07 -6.92
C PRO A 39 -25.11 -1.01 -8.03
N HIS A 40 -25.23 -1.44 -9.28
CA HIS A 40 -25.19 -0.56 -10.47
C HIS A 40 -23.92 0.29 -10.60
N LEU A 41 -22.78 -0.20 -10.07
CA LEU A 41 -21.51 0.50 -10.12
C LEU A 41 -21.08 0.75 -11.58
N ASP A 42 -21.29 -0.18 -12.50
CA ASP A 42 -21.03 -0.04 -13.94
C ASP A 42 -21.75 1.16 -14.55
N ARG A 43 -23.04 1.31 -14.25
CA ARG A 43 -23.87 2.43 -14.75
C ARG A 43 -23.43 3.75 -14.13
N ARG A 44 -23.06 3.75 -12.87
CA ARG A 44 -22.58 4.94 -12.15
C ARG A 44 -21.24 5.43 -12.68
N LEU A 45 -20.36 4.51 -13.02
CA LEU A 45 -19.04 4.85 -13.58
C LEU A 45 -19.11 5.28 -15.04
N SER A 46 -20.04 4.69 -15.85
CA SER A 46 -20.21 5.06 -17.26
C SER A 46 -20.78 6.46 -17.39
N GLY A 47 -20.09 7.34 -18.09
CA GLY A 47 -20.41 8.75 -18.23
C GLY A 47 -19.79 9.66 -17.19
N ALA A 48 -19.24 9.11 -16.09
CA ALA A 48 -18.64 9.90 -15.02
C ALA A 48 -17.29 10.50 -15.43
N ARG A 49 -17.07 11.78 -15.11
CA ARG A 49 -15.80 12.45 -15.30
C ARG A 49 -14.92 12.25 -14.07
N ILE A 50 -13.68 11.88 -14.30
CA ILE A 50 -12.69 11.63 -13.26
C ILE A 50 -12.08 12.96 -12.80
N GLY A 51 -12.18 13.23 -11.50
CA GLY A 51 -11.53 14.34 -10.82
C GLY A 51 -10.12 13.99 -10.37
N ALA A 52 -9.82 14.25 -9.10
CA ALA A 52 -8.53 13.93 -8.50
C ALA A 52 -8.39 12.45 -8.17
N LEU A 53 -7.15 11.95 -8.23
CA LEU A 53 -6.80 10.65 -7.68
C LEU A 53 -6.03 10.83 -6.38
N GLY A 54 -6.59 10.33 -5.29
CA GLY A 54 -6.02 10.32 -3.95
C GLY A 54 -5.59 8.94 -3.47
N ARG A 55 -5.04 8.89 -2.29
CA ARG A 55 -4.67 7.65 -1.59
C ARG A 55 -4.94 7.77 -0.09
N ARG A 56 -5.41 6.68 0.49
CA ARG A 56 -5.48 6.54 1.95
C ARG A 56 -4.91 5.16 2.34
N GLY A 57 -3.77 5.15 3.04
CA GLY A 57 -3.06 3.90 3.35
C GLY A 57 -2.73 3.10 2.08
N LYS A 58 -3.38 1.95 1.92
CA LYS A 58 -3.24 1.06 0.75
C LYS A 58 -4.45 1.13 -0.19
N TYR A 59 -5.31 2.11 -0.01
CA TYR A 59 -6.48 2.35 -0.85
C TYR A 59 -6.22 3.48 -1.84
N LEU A 60 -6.58 3.28 -3.08
CA LEU A 60 -6.67 4.30 -4.11
C LEU A 60 -8.06 4.92 -4.05
N LEU A 61 -8.14 6.23 -4.14
CA LEU A 61 -9.36 7.02 -4.16
C LEU A 61 -9.45 7.73 -5.50
N ILE A 62 -10.54 7.55 -6.23
CA ILE A 62 -10.79 8.22 -7.52
C ILE A 62 -12.06 9.05 -7.37
N GLU A 63 -11.92 10.36 -7.35
CA GLU A 63 -13.03 11.29 -7.29
C GLU A 63 -13.76 11.33 -8.62
N LEU A 64 -15.08 11.39 -8.57
CA LEU A 64 -15.97 11.51 -9.74
C LEU A 64 -16.78 12.82 -9.65
N ASP A 65 -17.29 13.30 -10.77
CA ASP A 65 -18.06 14.54 -10.86
C ASP A 65 -19.49 14.43 -10.30
N ASP A 66 -19.98 13.22 -10.03
CA ASP A 66 -21.25 12.96 -9.34
C ASP A 66 -21.19 13.11 -7.81
N ASP A 67 -20.16 13.81 -7.31
CA ASP A 67 -19.84 13.95 -5.88
C ASP A 67 -19.53 12.61 -5.18
N GLY A 68 -19.09 11.64 -5.96
CA GLY A 68 -18.67 10.33 -5.50
C GLY A 68 -17.18 10.12 -5.47
N THR A 69 -16.77 9.09 -4.74
CA THR A 69 -15.40 8.60 -4.71
C THR A 69 -15.40 7.08 -4.86
N LEU A 70 -14.74 6.59 -5.89
CA LEU A 70 -14.47 5.17 -6.07
C LEU A 70 -13.27 4.79 -5.20
N LEU A 71 -13.48 3.81 -4.32
CA LEU A 71 -12.48 3.25 -3.42
C LEU A 71 -11.96 1.93 -4.00
N LEU A 72 -10.65 1.82 -4.14
CA LEU A 72 -9.99 0.63 -4.68
C LEU A 72 -8.90 0.11 -3.74
N HIS A 73 -8.83 -1.22 -3.57
CA HIS A 73 -7.73 -1.90 -2.87
C HIS A 73 -7.23 -3.06 -3.73
N LEU A 74 -5.91 -3.11 -3.95
CA LEU A 74 -5.31 -4.08 -4.86
C LEU A 74 -5.26 -5.52 -4.30
N GLY A 75 -5.55 -5.71 -3.01
CA GLY A 75 -5.44 -7.03 -2.39
C GLY A 75 -3.99 -7.52 -2.38
N MET A 76 -3.78 -8.74 -2.83
CA MET A 76 -2.43 -9.35 -2.83
C MET A 76 -1.79 -9.45 -4.22
N SER A 77 -2.59 -9.61 -5.26
CA SER A 77 -2.16 -9.82 -6.64
C SER A 77 -2.79 -8.86 -7.63
N GLY A 78 -3.64 -7.96 -7.13
CA GLY A 78 -4.29 -6.95 -7.97
C GLY A 78 -3.29 -5.95 -8.53
N ARG A 79 -3.47 -5.62 -9.79
CA ARG A 79 -2.73 -4.61 -10.54
C ARG A 79 -3.70 -3.79 -11.38
N ILE A 80 -3.39 -2.52 -11.52
CA ILE A 80 -4.15 -1.62 -12.39
C ILE A 80 -3.19 -1.06 -13.42
N VAL A 81 -3.50 -1.27 -14.69
CA VAL A 81 -2.71 -0.81 -15.82
C VAL A 81 -3.60 0.03 -16.74
N ALA A 82 -3.08 1.16 -17.17
CA ALA A 82 -3.70 2.02 -18.18
C ALA A 82 -2.89 1.93 -19.49
N SER A 83 -3.51 1.42 -20.55
CA SER A 83 -2.91 1.21 -21.88
C SER A 83 -3.86 1.68 -22.96
N GLY A 84 -3.40 1.68 -24.21
CA GLY A 84 -4.29 1.92 -25.35
C GLY A 84 -5.31 0.79 -25.54
N ASP A 85 -6.30 1.02 -26.38
CA ASP A 85 -7.38 0.09 -26.73
C ASP A 85 -6.92 -1.15 -27.51
N ASN A 86 -5.75 -1.06 -28.16
CA ASN A 86 -5.13 -2.15 -28.94
C ASN A 86 -4.55 -3.29 -28.11
N VAL A 87 -4.55 -3.17 -26.77
CA VAL A 87 -4.07 -4.22 -25.87
C VAL A 87 -5.22 -5.19 -25.58
N ALA A 88 -5.03 -6.47 -25.93
CA ALA A 88 -6.02 -7.51 -25.68
C ALA A 88 -6.28 -7.72 -24.18
N ASP A 89 -7.52 -8.05 -23.84
CA ASP A 89 -7.93 -8.36 -22.48
C ASP A 89 -7.25 -9.61 -21.95
N ALA A 90 -6.82 -9.55 -20.68
CA ALA A 90 -6.23 -10.69 -20.00
C ALA A 90 -7.29 -11.48 -19.21
N LYS A 91 -7.02 -12.77 -18.96
CA LYS A 91 -7.94 -13.73 -18.29
C LYS A 91 -8.53 -13.22 -16.97
N HIS A 92 -7.86 -12.35 -16.23
CA HIS A 92 -8.25 -11.88 -14.90
C HIS A 92 -8.51 -10.39 -14.84
N ASP A 93 -8.79 -9.75 -15.98
CA ASP A 93 -9.27 -8.37 -16.06
C ASP A 93 -10.74 -8.34 -15.65
N HIS A 94 -10.96 -8.07 -14.37
CA HIS A 94 -12.29 -8.13 -13.76
C HIS A 94 -13.07 -6.83 -13.89
N VAL A 95 -12.35 -5.70 -14.00
CA VAL A 95 -12.93 -4.39 -14.26
C VAL A 95 -12.16 -3.73 -15.39
N VAL A 96 -12.89 -3.19 -16.35
CA VAL A 96 -12.33 -2.47 -17.50
C VAL A 96 -13.05 -1.14 -17.63
N LEU A 97 -12.29 -0.06 -17.66
CA LEU A 97 -12.79 1.31 -17.84
C LEU A 97 -12.20 1.85 -19.14
N ALA A 98 -13.04 2.15 -20.13
CA ALA A 98 -12.64 2.83 -21.35
C ALA A 98 -12.82 4.35 -21.15
N LEU A 99 -11.79 5.14 -21.47
CA LEU A 99 -11.79 6.59 -21.34
C LEU A 99 -12.03 7.25 -22.70
N ASP A 100 -12.41 8.52 -22.66
CA ASP A 100 -12.77 9.34 -23.85
C ASP A 100 -11.60 9.63 -24.81
N ASP A 101 -10.36 9.35 -24.40
CA ASP A 101 -9.15 9.51 -25.24
C ASP A 101 -8.62 8.18 -25.81
N GLY A 102 -9.37 7.09 -25.68
CA GLY A 102 -8.95 5.74 -26.10
C GLY A 102 -8.08 5.00 -25.08
N THR A 103 -7.78 5.61 -23.94
CA THR A 103 -7.11 4.88 -22.84
C THR A 103 -8.05 3.86 -22.23
N VAL A 104 -7.54 2.65 -21.97
CA VAL A 104 -8.28 1.60 -21.29
C VAL A 104 -7.56 1.24 -19.99
N VAL A 105 -8.27 1.40 -18.87
CA VAL A 105 -7.79 1.05 -17.53
C VAL A 105 -8.33 -0.32 -17.15
N ARG A 106 -7.43 -1.26 -16.85
CA ARG A 106 -7.76 -2.64 -16.50
C ARG A 106 -7.38 -2.95 -15.07
N PHE A 107 -8.33 -3.45 -14.28
CA PHE A 107 -8.05 -4.01 -12.96
C PHE A 107 -7.99 -5.54 -13.08
N ASN A 108 -6.77 -6.06 -13.08
CA ASN A 108 -6.45 -7.48 -13.14
C ASN A 108 -6.17 -8.01 -11.73
N ASP A 109 -6.88 -9.07 -11.30
CA ASP A 109 -6.65 -9.68 -9.97
C ASP A 109 -6.89 -11.19 -9.98
N PRO A 110 -5.86 -12.00 -10.26
CA PRO A 110 -5.99 -13.45 -10.34
C PRO A 110 -6.52 -14.12 -9.06
N ARG A 111 -6.21 -13.55 -7.90
CA ARG A 111 -6.60 -14.12 -6.59
C ARG A 111 -7.90 -13.57 -6.04
N ARG A 112 -8.43 -12.49 -6.61
CA ARG A 112 -9.67 -11.83 -6.19
C ARG A 112 -9.65 -11.35 -4.73
N PHE A 113 -8.51 -10.90 -4.24
CA PHE A 113 -8.36 -10.32 -2.90
C PHE A 113 -8.45 -8.79 -2.91
N GLY A 114 -8.52 -8.20 -4.09
CA GLY A 114 -8.84 -6.81 -4.27
C GLY A 114 -10.30 -6.51 -3.90
N LEU A 115 -10.62 -5.26 -3.83
CA LEU A 115 -11.99 -4.79 -3.67
C LEU A 115 -12.17 -3.45 -4.37
N MET A 116 -13.41 -3.17 -4.68
CA MET A 116 -13.88 -1.89 -5.18
C MET A 116 -15.14 -1.53 -4.42
N ASP A 117 -15.24 -0.30 -3.97
CA ASP A 117 -16.38 0.23 -3.24
C ASP A 117 -16.64 1.67 -3.66
N TYR A 118 -17.73 2.26 -3.23
CA TYR A 118 -18.14 3.61 -3.59
C TYR A 118 -18.68 4.34 -2.36
N MET A 119 -18.30 5.61 -2.21
CA MET A 119 -18.75 6.48 -1.13
C MET A 119 -18.98 7.91 -1.66
N ARG A 120 -19.68 8.75 -0.92
CA ARG A 120 -19.74 10.19 -1.20
C ARG A 120 -18.38 10.82 -0.88
N ARG A 121 -18.04 11.86 -1.63
CA ARG A 121 -16.84 12.66 -1.39
C ARG A 121 -16.89 13.29 0.01
N GLY A 122 -15.79 13.24 0.75
CA GLY A 122 -15.70 13.75 2.11
C GLY A 122 -16.19 12.80 3.21
N GLU A 123 -16.74 11.64 2.85
CA GLU A 123 -17.23 10.63 3.81
C GLU A 123 -16.16 9.56 4.16
N GLU A 124 -14.88 9.80 3.87
CA GLU A 124 -13.80 8.83 4.13
C GLU A 124 -13.74 8.43 5.62
N LYS A 125 -14.01 9.37 6.51
CA LYS A 125 -14.03 9.12 7.97
C LYS A 125 -15.22 8.29 8.43
N LEU A 126 -16.27 8.20 7.63
CA LEU A 126 -17.46 7.40 7.91
C LEU A 126 -17.42 6.03 7.25
N HIS A 127 -16.59 5.88 6.22
CA HIS A 127 -16.52 4.63 5.45
C HIS A 127 -15.89 3.50 6.31
N PRO A 128 -16.54 2.32 6.46
CA PRO A 128 -16.10 1.26 7.37
C PRO A 128 -14.66 0.77 7.17
N LEU A 129 -14.14 0.86 5.94
CA LEU A 129 -12.78 0.45 5.60
C LEU A 129 -11.72 1.52 5.93
N LEU A 130 -12.11 2.77 6.13
CA LEU A 130 -11.21 3.91 6.30
C LEU A 130 -11.33 4.57 7.69
N ALA A 131 -12.51 4.54 8.30
CA ALA A 131 -12.84 5.27 9.52
C ALA A 131 -11.89 4.99 10.71
N GLY A 132 -11.42 3.76 10.85
CA GLY A 132 -10.53 3.36 11.94
C GLY A 132 -9.03 3.45 11.62
N MET A 133 -8.65 4.01 10.48
CA MET A 133 -7.23 4.03 10.08
C MET A 133 -6.45 5.12 10.84
N GLY A 134 -5.25 4.76 11.31
CA GLY A 134 -4.27 5.69 11.87
C GLY A 134 -3.77 6.72 10.86
N PRO A 135 -2.90 7.67 11.26
CA PRO A 135 -2.39 8.72 10.37
C PRO A 135 -1.59 8.16 9.19
N GLU A 136 -1.50 8.96 8.14
CA GLU A 136 -0.58 8.72 7.04
C GLU A 136 0.87 8.87 7.51
N PRO A 137 1.74 7.91 7.25
CA PRO A 137 3.11 7.93 7.79
C PRO A 137 3.98 9.04 7.22
N LEU A 138 3.67 9.60 6.06
CA LEU A 138 4.43 10.67 5.42
C LEU A 138 3.94 12.07 5.82
N GLU A 139 2.76 12.17 6.45
CA GLU A 139 2.19 13.43 6.89
C GLU A 139 2.79 13.92 8.22
N PRO A 140 2.73 15.23 8.51
CA PRO A 140 3.25 15.80 9.75
C PRO A 140 2.63 15.21 11.03
N GLY A 141 1.36 14.79 10.98
CA GLY A 141 0.65 14.21 12.13
C GLY A 141 1.17 12.86 12.59
N PHE A 142 2.01 12.19 11.80
CA PHE A 142 2.73 11.00 12.22
C PHE A 142 4.13 11.38 12.71
N ASP A 143 4.27 11.57 14.01
CA ASP A 143 5.51 11.94 14.69
C ASP A 143 5.85 10.97 15.83
N GLY A 144 7.02 11.18 16.47
CA GLY A 144 7.50 10.36 17.57
C GLY A 144 6.60 10.43 18.82
N LYS A 145 5.97 11.57 19.08
CA LYS A 145 5.04 11.76 20.20
C LYS A 145 3.76 10.96 19.98
N TYR A 146 3.18 11.08 18.79
CA TYR A 146 2.03 10.27 18.40
C TYR A 146 2.33 8.77 18.51
N LEU A 147 3.44 8.32 17.90
CA LEU A 147 3.77 6.89 17.88
C LEU A 147 4.00 6.35 19.29
N ALA A 148 4.71 7.07 20.15
CA ALA A 148 4.92 6.67 21.55
C ALA A 148 3.59 6.52 22.31
N ALA A 149 2.67 7.47 22.15
CA ALA A 149 1.33 7.42 22.75
C ALA A 149 0.50 6.24 22.20
N ALA A 150 0.50 6.02 20.90
CA ALA A 150 -0.23 4.93 20.25
C ALA A 150 0.28 3.54 20.63
N LEU A 151 1.55 3.42 21.04
CA LEU A 151 2.18 2.17 21.47
C LEU A 151 2.08 1.93 23.00
N ALA A 152 1.78 2.95 23.78
CA ALA A 152 1.73 2.87 25.22
C ALA A 152 0.82 1.72 25.70
N GLY A 153 1.28 0.94 26.69
CA GLY A 153 0.54 -0.17 27.27
C GLY A 153 0.34 -1.40 26.37
N LYS A 154 0.89 -1.43 25.15
CA LYS A 154 0.73 -2.58 24.24
C LYS A 154 1.76 -3.67 24.54
N PHE A 155 1.30 -4.89 24.79
CA PHE A 155 2.11 -6.09 25.04
C PHE A 155 2.46 -6.86 23.76
N THR A 156 1.96 -6.44 22.61
CA THR A 156 2.28 -7.06 21.32
C THR A 156 3.69 -6.67 20.86
N PRO A 157 4.40 -7.52 20.08
CA PRO A 157 5.67 -7.12 19.48
C PRO A 157 5.52 -5.87 18.59
N ILE A 158 6.55 -5.00 18.61
CA ILE A 158 6.53 -3.73 17.86
C ILE A 158 6.23 -3.95 16.36
N LYS A 159 6.74 -5.01 15.76
CA LYS A 159 6.44 -5.32 14.36
C LYS A 159 4.94 -5.53 14.14
N ALA A 160 4.27 -6.30 15.00
CA ALA A 160 2.85 -6.57 14.90
C ALA A 160 2.02 -5.28 15.11
N ALA A 161 2.43 -4.43 16.04
CA ALA A 161 1.81 -3.13 16.27
C ALA A 161 1.90 -2.23 15.02
N LEU A 162 3.06 -2.15 14.37
CA LEU A 162 3.24 -1.34 13.15
C LEU A 162 2.50 -1.88 11.92
N LEU A 163 2.10 -3.15 11.92
CA LEU A 163 1.25 -3.73 10.87
C LEU A 163 -0.24 -3.42 11.07
N ASP A 164 -0.63 -2.96 12.26
CA ASP A 164 -2.00 -2.54 12.55
C ASP A 164 -2.29 -1.17 11.89
N GLN A 165 -3.15 -1.18 10.89
CA GLN A 165 -3.51 0.01 10.14
C GLN A 165 -4.20 1.09 10.98
N ARG A 166 -4.65 0.76 12.19
CA ARG A 166 -5.20 1.71 13.18
C ARG A 166 -4.11 2.53 13.88
N ILE A 167 -2.87 2.03 13.92
CA ILE A 167 -1.72 2.72 14.50
C ILE A 167 -1.05 3.61 13.46
N VAL A 168 -0.80 3.06 12.27
CA VAL A 168 -0.24 3.79 11.14
C VAL A 168 -0.74 3.20 9.83
N ALA A 169 -1.22 4.04 8.94
CA ALA A 169 -1.76 3.61 7.66
C ALA A 169 -0.66 3.16 6.69
N GLY A 170 -0.96 2.20 5.83
CA GLY A 170 -0.17 1.88 4.65
C GLY A 170 1.05 1.00 4.85
N LEU A 171 1.57 0.84 6.08
CA LEU A 171 2.70 -0.05 6.33
C LEU A 171 2.32 -1.52 6.16
N GLY A 172 3.23 -2.28 5.57
CA GLY A 172 3.12 -3.73 5.45
C GLY A 172 4.42 -4.42 5.81
N ASN A 173 4.52 -5.70 5.45
CA ASN A 173 5.57 -6.58 5.96
C ASN A 173 6.98 -6.20 5.49
N ILE A 174 7.10 -5.68 4.27
CA ILE A 174 8.38 -5.28 3.69
C ILE A 174 8.90 -4.06 4.45
N TYR A 175 8.14 -3.00 4.43
CA TYR A 175 8.60 -1.69 4.94
C TYR A 175 8.69 -1.65 6.46
N VAL A 176 7.90 -2.45 7.18
CA VAL A 176 8.08 -2.59 8.64
C VAL A 176 9.40 -3.29 8.98
N CYS A 177 9.81 -4.35 8.26
CA CYS A 177 11.11 -4.99 8.49
C CYS A 177 12.27 -4.03 8.19
N GLU A 178 12.22 -3.32 7.08
CA GLU A 178 13.24 -2.35 6.67
C GLU A 178 13.34 -1.15 7.65
N ALA A 179 12.20 -0.60 8.06
CA ALA A 179 12.17 0.52 9.01
C ALA A 179 12.72 0.12 10.40
N LEU A 180 12.32 -1.04 10.91
CA LEU A 180 12.85 -1.56 12.18
C LEU A 180 14.37 -1.81 12.12
N TYR A 181 14.87 -2.29 10.98
CA TYR A 181 16.29 -2.47 10.75
C TYR A 181 17.03 -1.12 10.76
N ARG A 182 16.54 -0.12 10.02
CA ARG A 182 17.14 1.23 9.97
C ARG A 182 17.13 1.89 11.35
N ALA A 183 16.03 1.76 12.09
CA ALA A 183 15.90 2.29 13.44
C ALA A 183 16.72 1.52 14.49
N GLY A 184 17.30 0.35 14.16
CA GLY A 184 18.02 -0.50 15.12
C GLY A 184 17.12 -1.08 16.21
N VAL A 185 15.82 -1.26 15.92
CA VAL A 185 14.82 -1.76 16.87
C VAL A 185 14.52 -3.22 16.59
N SER A 186 14.63 -4.08 17.59
CA SER A 186 14.29 -5.49 17.45
C SER A 186 12.80 -5.67 17.15
N PRO A 187 12.40 -6.45 16.13
CA PRO A 187 11.00 -6.71 15.81
C PRO A 187 10.27 -7.47 16.93
N ARG A 188 11.02 -8.07 17.86
CA ARG A 188 10.52 -8.84 19.00
C ARG A 188 10.25 -7.97 20.25
N ARG A 189 10.76 -6.73 20.27
CA ARG A 189 10.57 -5.81 21.40
C ARG A 189 9.08 -5.53 21.59
N LEU A 190 8.61 -5.50 22.83
CA LEU A 190 7.22 -5.14 23.14
C LEU A 190 6.96 -3.68 22.77
N ALA A 191 5.84 -3.43 22.11
CA ALA A 191 5.48 -2.11 21.59
C ALA A 191 5.42 -1.06 22.72
N GLY A 192 4.83 -1.40 23.85
CA GLY A 192 4.73 -0.50 25.02
C GLY A 192 6.06 -0.14 25.68
N THR A 193 7.17 -0.83 25.32
CA THR A 193 8.53 -0.49 25.82
C THR A 193 9.31 0.45 24.88
N ILE A 194 8.69 0.95 23.83
CA ILE A 194 9.30 1.90 22.91
C ILE A 194 9.26 3.29 23.51
N ALA A 195 10.37 3.72 24.09
CA ALA A 195 10.52 5.06 24.66
C ALA A 195 10.47 6.14 23.56
N ALA A 196 10.12 7.38 23.93
CA ALA A 196 9.94 8.51 23.01
C ALA A 196 11.09 8.70 22.01
N VAL A 197 12.34 8.60 22.47
CA VAL A 197 13.54 8.73 21.59
C VAL A 197 13.58 7.62 20.53
N ARG A 198 13.23 6.38 20.91
CA ARG A 198 13.15 5.28 19.93
C ARG A 198 11.96 5.45 18.99
N ALA A 199 10.83 5.95 19.49
CA ALA A 199 9.66 6.25 18.65
C ALA A 199 9.99 7.31 17.60
N ALA A 200 10.66 8.40 17.98
CA ALA A 200 11.09 9.43 17.03
C ALA A 200 12.01 8.85 15.94
N ARG A 201 13.06 8.10 16.34
CA ARG A 201 13.96 7.44 15.39
C ARG A 201 13.25 6.44 14.47
N LEU A 202 12.24 5.74 14.99
CA LEU A 202 11.46 4.80 14.20
C LEU A 202 10.56 5.51 13.19
N VAL A 203 9.97 6.66 13.55
CA VAL A 203 9.21 7.51 12.62
C VAL A 203 10.10 7.99 11.47
N GLU A 204 11.29 8.51 11.78
CA GLU A 204 12.25 8.93 10.75
C GLU A 204 12.62 7.77 9.81
N ALA A 205 12.89 6.59 10.37
CA ALA A 205 13.20 5.40 9.57
C ALA A 205 12.01 4.96 8.68
N ILE A 206 10.78 5.06 9.18
CA ILE A 206 9.57 4.77 8.39
C ILE A 206 9.44 5.77 7.25
N LYS A 207 9.53 7.08 7.52
CA LYS A 207 9.42 8.12 6.49
C LYS A 207 10.49 7.97 5.42
N SER A 208 11.75 7.75 5.83
CA SER A 208 12.87 7.56 4.91
C SER A 208 12.67 6.35 3.99
N VAL A 209 12.36 5.18 4.56
CA VAL A 209 12.20 3.97 3.73
C VAL A 209 11.02 4.06 2.78
N LEU A 210 9.91 4.67 3.19
CA LEU A 210 8.74 4.84 2.33
C LEU A 210 9.00 5.86 1.22
N GLY A 211 9.66 6.99 1.52
CA GLY A 211 10.04 8.00 0.54
C GLY A 211 10.95 7.41 -0.55
N GLU A 212 12.03 6.76 -0.14
CA GLU A 212 12.96 6.09 -1.07
C GLU A 212 12.27 5.00 -1.91
N ALA A 213 11.31 4.28 -1.32
CA ALA A 213 10.56 3.26 -2.05
C ALA A 213 9.62 3.86 -3.11
N ILE A 214 8.97 4.99 -2.79
CA ILE A 214 8.13 5.71 -3.75
C ILE A 214 8.98 6.24 -4.92
N GLU A 215 10.13 6.84 -4.63
CA GLU A 215 11.06 7.33 -5.66
C GLU A 215 11.60 6.22 -6.56
N ALA A 216 11.77 5.00 -6.02
CA ALA A 216 12.19 3.83 -6.78
C ALA A 216 11.04 3.09 -7.49
N GLY A 217 9.82 3.64 -7.50
CA GLY A 217 8.65 3.03 -8.14
C GLY A 217 8.08 1.82 -7.40
N GLY A 218 8.35 1.68 -6.10
CA GLY A 218 7.92 0.53 -5.29
C GLY A 218 8.79 -0.71 -5.44
N SER A 219 8.32 -1.84 -4.90
CA SER A 219 9.01 -3.13 -4.91
C SER A 219 8.27 -4.17 -5.74
N SER A 220 8.85 -4.64 -6.83
CA SER A 220 8.30 -5.74 -7.64
C SER A 220 8.85 -7.08 -7.17
N LEU A 221 8.03 -7.87 -6.46
CA LEU A 221 8.38 -9.23 -6.03
C LEU A 221 7.87 -10.30 -6.99
N ARG A 222 6.60 -10.20 -7.41
CA ARG A 222 5.93 -11.16 -8.30
C ARG A 222 4.88 -10.52 -9.20
N ASP A 223 3.89 -9.87 -8.60
CA ASP A 223 2.66 -9.47 -9.30
C ASP A 223 2.52 -7.95 -9.46
N TYR A 224 3.37 -7.17 -8.77
CA TYR A 224 3.30 -5.71 -8.82
C TYR A 224 3.97 -5.17 -10.08
N VAL A 225 3.23 -4.31 -10.77
CA VAL A 225 3.71 -3.42 -11.84
C VAL A 225 3.14 -2.03 -11.63
N GLN A 226 3.82 -1.02 -12.17
CA GLN A 226 3.36 0.36 -12.20
C GLN A 226 2.16 0.52 -13.17
N ALA A 227 1.56 1.70 -13.23
CA ALA A 227 0.39 1.95 -14.07
C ALA A 227 0.66 1.86 -15.58
N ASP A 228 1.89 1.94 -16.00
CA ASP A 228 2.38 1.74 -17.38
C ASP A 228 2.85 0.30 -17.67
N GLY A 229 2.87 -0.56 -16.63
CA GLY A 229 3.33 -1.95 -16.72
C GLY A 229 4.79 -2.16 -16.33
N GLU A 230 5.54 -1.09 -16.06
CA GLU A 230 6.94 -1.17 -15.64
C GLU A 230 7.10 -1.76 -14.24
N LEU A 231 8.29 -2.30 -13.95
CA LEU A 231 8.62 -2.85 -12.63
C LEU A 231 9.11 -1.77 -11.68
N GLY A 232 8.83 -1.93 -10.39
CA GLY A 232 9.50 -1.17 -9.34
C GLY A 232 10.89 -1.73 -9.08
N TYR A 233 11.78 -0.92 -8.53
CA TYR A 233 13.20 -1.26 -8.34
C TYR A 233 13.65 -1.29 -6.88
N PHE A 234 12.81 -0.96 -5.91
CA PHE A 234 13.20 -0.86 -4.51
C PHE A 234 13.64 -2.19 -3.90
N GLN A 235 13.21 -3.34 -4.44
CA GLN A 235 13.65 -4.67 -3.99
C GLN A 235 15.17 -4.86 -4.05
N HIS A 236 15.88 -4.14 -4.88
CA HIS A 236 17.35 -4.17 -4.97
C HIS A 236 18.04 -3.39 -3.85
N ARG A 237 17.28 -2.58 -3.09
CA ARG A 237 17.78 -1.76 -1.96
C ARG A 237 17.43 -2.33 -0.59
N TRP A 238 16.78 -3.49 -0.51
CA TRP A 238 16.43 -4.09 0.77
C TRP A 238 17.66 -4.46 1.59
N ALA A 239 17.66 -4.06 2.85
CA ALA A 239 18.72 -4.38 3.81
C ALA A 239 18.51 -5.76 4.46
N VAL A 240 17.27 -6.11 4.80
CA VAL A 240 16.95 -7.35 5.50
C VAL A 240 15.84 -8.18 4.86
N TYR A 241 14.83 -7.55 4.24
CA TYR A 241 13.68 -8.30 3.74
C TYR A 241 14.09 -9.32 2.66
N GLY A 242 13.67 -10.59 2.84
CA GLY A 242 14.02 -11.68 1.92
C GLY A 242 15.50 -12.05 1.88
N ARG A 243 16.33 -11.58 2.83
CA ARG A 243 17.78 -11.76 2.83
C ARG A 243 18.26 -12.72 3.93
N GLU A 244 17.44 -13.67 4.34
CA GLU A 244 17.82 -14.70 5.32
C GLU A 244 19.18 -15.34 4.98
N GLY A 245 20.08 -15.44 5.98
CA GLY A 245 21.43 -15.97 5.84
C GLY A 245 22.43 -15.07 5.12
N LYS A 246 21.99 -13.98 4.47
CA LYS A 246 22.91 -13.06 3.79
C LYS A 246 23.59 -12.10 4.78
N PRO A 247 24.79 -11.61 4.45
CA PRO A 247 25.46 -10.60 5.29
C PRO A 247 24.58 -9.41 5.57
N CYS A 248 24.61 -8.93 6.82
CA CYS A 248 23.96 -7.69 7.23
C CYS A 248 24.74 -6.50 6.67
N PRO A 249 24.13 -5.58 5.90
CA PRO A 249 24.87 -4.48 5.28
C PRO A 249 25.37 -3.43 6.29
N GLY A 250 24.83 -3.43 7.53
CA GLY A 250 25.17 -2.43 8.55
C GLY A 250 26.03 -2.95 9.70
N CYS A 251 26.53 -4.18 9.66
CA CYS A 251 27.42 -4.71 10.68
C CYS A 251 28.19 -5.95 10.18
N THR A 252 29.26 -6.30 10.91
CA THR A 252 30.10 -7.48 10.69
C THR A 252 29.63 -8.69 11.51
N CYS A 253 28.31 -8.93 11.63
CA CYS A 253 27.81 -10.11 12.33
C CYS A 253 28.00 -11.36 11.47
N ALA A 254 28.60 -12.41 12.05
CA ALA A 254 28.82 -13.68 11.35
C ALA A 254 27.51 -14.40 10.98
N GLU A 255 26.44 -14.19 11.79
CA GLU A 255 25.16 -14.87 11.61
C GLU A 255 24.28 -14.32 10.48
N GLY A 256 24.60 -13.14 9.95
CA GLY A 256 23.81 -12.50 8.91
C GLY A 256 22.38 -12.11 9.34
N VAL A 257 21.52 -11.96 8.34
CA VAL A 257 20.08 -11.66 8.53
C VAL A 257 19.36 -12.93 8.98
N ARG A 258 18.64 -12.83 10.10
CA ARG A 258 17.80 -13.92 10.61
C ARG A 258 16.36 -13.79 10.14
N ARG A 259 15.67 -14.92 10.09
CA ARG A 259 14.24 -15.00 9.86
C ARG A 259 13.53 -15.67 11.03
N ILE A 260 12.41 -15.08 11.44
CA ILE A 260 11.43 -15.69 12.37
C ILE A 260 10.02 -15.52 11.82
N VAL A 261 9.05 -16.19 12.40
CA VAL A 261 7.63 -16.00 12.06
C VAL A 261 6.94 -15.25 13.20
N GLN A 262 6.26 -14.15 12.88
CA GLN A 262 5.43 -13.36 13.81
C GLN A 262 4.09 -13.07 13.15
N SER A 263 2.98 -13.37 13.83
CA SER A 263 1.62 -13.16 13.31
C SER A 263 1.44 -13.74 11.89
N ALA A 264 1.85 -15.01 11.71
CA ALA A 264 1.81 -15.77 10.45
C ALA A 264 2.60 -15.13 9.27
N ARG A 265 3.54 -14.22 9.55
CA ARG A 265 4.35 -13.55 8.53
C ARG A 265 5.84 -13.67 8.83
N SER A 266 6.64 -13.87 7.78
CA SER A 266 8.09 -13.84 7.91
C SER A 266 8.58 -12.46 8.37
N THR A 267 9.52 -12.45 9.30
CA THR A 267 10.17 -11.27 9.85
C THR A 267 11.66 -11.42 9.65
N PHE A 268 12.27 -10.49 8.95
CA PHE A 268 13.70 -10.48 8.67
C PHE A 268 14.37 -9.38 9.49
N PHE A 269 15.48 -9.69 10.15
CA PHE A 269 16.18 -8.76 11.02
C PHE A 269 17.62 -9.18 11.29
N CYS A 270 18.46 -8.22 11.72
CA CYS A 270 19.80 -8.49 12.23
C CYS A 270 19.81 -8.45 13.77
N ALA A 271 20.06 -9.58 14.42
CA ALA A 271 20.02 -9.67 15.88
C ALA A 271 21.10 -8.85 16.59
N LYS A 272 22.24 -8.57 15.93
CA LYS A 272 23.32 -7.75 16.49
C LYS A 272 23.00 -6.25 16.42
N ARG A 273 22.40 -5.79 15.31
CA ARG A 273 22.11 -4.37 15.08
C ARG A 273 20.78 -3.93 15.73
N GLN A 274 19.78 -4.80 15.76
CA GLN A 274 18.44 -4.50 16.28
C GLN A 274 18.28 -5.02 17.71
N ARG A 275 18.17 -4.09 18.68
CA ARG A 275 18.07 -4.38 20.10
C ARG A 275 16.81 -3.82 20.76
#